data_211262a8525ce50df54ee356b7f312c5
#
_entry.id   211262a8525ce50df54ee356b7f312c5
#
_cell.length_a   1.000
_cell.length_b   1.000
_cell.length_c   1.000
_cell.angle_alpha   90.00
_cell.angle_beta   90.00
_cell.angle_gamma   90.00
#
_symmetry.space_group_name_H-M   'P 1'
#
loop_
_entity.id
_entity.type
_entity.pdbx_description
1 polymer ?
#
loop_
_entity_poly.entity_id
_entity_poly.type
_entity_poly.pdbx_seq_one_letter_code
_entity_poly.pdbx_strand_id
1 'polypeptide(L)'
;MLSNSKFCFLFIFILLSLISIKSKGQNHAKDIEIRGIYGDPKPLWDKGYTLEGLGINAIFVHSGSLNHEMINRARSEGLKVFAEFATLNGKGYVEKHPEAWAINEVGNKVEAASWFMGVCPTEPGFRAYRFGQLRKLLLDHDLDGVWMDYVHWHAQFEEKEPILPETCFCDNCLLNFSEDAGIQIPEGTIPVKAQWILNNHEKPWRDWRCKVIYDWTAEMKSIIGELKPNALLGLFHCPWDDEEFDGARRRILGLDYDLLKETIDVFSPMVYHGRMERSPEWVKENISWFSERLGIKNNAPKIWPIVQAYNEPYTVSTEEFMTVLKGGLSGSASGVMMFTTNAVADDEGKTEAMKDFYLQLSDGKR
;
A
#
# COMPACT_ATOMS: atom_id res chain seq x y z
N MET A 1 -81.94 47.59 12.79
CA MET A 1 -81.09 48.29 13.78
C MET A 1 -79.67 47.73 13.63
N LEU A 2 -78.78 48.53 13.09
CA LEU A 2 -77.44 48.17 12.63
C LEU A 2 -76.44 48.41 13.75
N SER A 3 -75.56 47.43 14.03
CA SER A 3 -74.44 47.64 14.88
C SER A 3 -73.16 47.33 14.13
N ASN A 4 -72.39 48.35 13.86
CA ASN A 4 -71.06 48.27 13.23
C ASN A 4 -69.99 47.76 14.22
N SER A 5 -69.26 46.70 13.88
CA SER A 5 -68.07 46.29 14.59
C SER A 5 -66.87 46.51 13.65
N LYS A 6 -65.96 47.42 14.06
CA LYS A 6 -64.72 47.72 13.37
C LYS A 6 -63.65 46.66 13.78
N PHE A 7 -63.18 45.89 12.82
CA PHE A 7 -62.02 45.04 12.99
C PHE A 7 -60.75 45.88 12.78
N CYS A 8 -59.92 45.93 13.81
CA CYS A 8 -58.60 46.56 13.82
C CYS A 8 -57.57 45.48 13.42
N PHE A 9 -56.97 45.57 12.20
CA PHE A 9 -55.87 44.71 11.79
C PHE A 9 -54.56 45.23 12.38
N LEU A 10 -53.99 44.46 13.30
CA LEU A 10 -52.66 44.68 13.84
C LEU A 10 -51.62 43.99 12.94
N PHE A 11 -50.85 44.75 12.16
CA PHE A 11 -49.71 44.24 11.40
C PHE A 11 -48.52 44.05 12.35
N ILE A 12 -48.20 42.78 12.63
CA ILE A 12 -46.94 42.42 13.32
C ILE A 12 -45.89 42.24 12.24
N PHE A 13 -44.92 43.22 12.18
CA PHE A 13 -43.70 43.06 11.41
C PHE A 13 -42.72 42.14 12.18
N ILE A 14 -42.59 40.90 11.72
CA ILE A 14 -41.52 40.02 12.20
C ILE A 14 -40.26 40.37 11.43
N LEU A 15 -39.32 41.03 12.12
CA LEU A 15 -37.95 41.25 11.65
C LEU A 15 -37.18 39.94 11.74
N LEU A 16 -37.06 39.22 10.63
CA LEU A 16 -36.15 38.08 10.48
C LEU A 16 -34.72 38.62 10.38
N SER A 17 -34.03 38.68 11.51
CA SER A 17 -32.58 38.87 11.54
C SER A 17 -31.90 37.59 11.00
N LEU A 18 -31.41 37.65 9.78
CA LEU A 18 -30.50 36.65 9.21
C LEU A 18 -29.19 36.66 9.98
N ILE A 19 -29.07 35.79 10.98
CA ILE A 19 -27.81 35.48 11.61
C ILE A 19 -27.03 34.61 10.59
N SER A 20 -26.13 35.26 9.84
CA SER A 20 -25.16 34.59 9.02
C SER A 20 -24.16 33.90 9.95
N ILE A 21 -24.41 32.61 10.22
CA ILE A 21 -23.43 31.75 10.88
C ILE A 21 -22.33 31.52 9.88
N LYS A 22 -21.29 32.37 9.92
CA LYS A 22 -20.01 32.00 9.29
C LYS A 22 -19.48 30.79 10.07
N SER A 23 -19.68 29.61 9.49
CA SER A 23 -18.94 28.42 9.85
C SER A 23 -17.45 28.77 9.67
N LYS A 24 -16.77 29.11 10.77
CA LYS A 24 -15.32 29.03 10.80
C LYS A 24 -14.99 27.56 10.61
N GLY A 25 -14.62 27.18 9.39
CA GLY A 25 -13.91 25.92 9.16
C GLY A 25 -12.72 25.92 10.11
N GLN A 26 -12.83 25.19 11.21
CA GLN A 26 -11.66 24.81 11.99
C GLN A 26 -10.81 23.97 11.05
N ASN A 27 -9.74 24.55 10.51
CA ASN A 27 -8.62 23.78 10.02
C ASN A 27 -8.06 23.00 11.23
N HIS A 28 -8.64 21.84 11.51
CA HIS A 28 -7.97 20.89 12.38
C HIS A 28 -6.65 20.54 11.69
N ALA A 29 -5.55 20.90 12.31
CA ALA A 29 -4.23 20.45 11.85
C ALA A 29 -4.34 18.93 11.69
N LYS A 30 -3.98 18.45 10.50
CA LYS A 30 -4.04 17.02 10.16
C LYS A 30 -3.13 16.26 11.12
N ASP A 31 -3.67 15.31 11.86
CA ASP A 31 -2.88 14.49 12.78
C ASP A 31 -2.02 13.49 11.97
N ILE A 32 -0.70 13.72 11.96
CA ILE A 32 0.25 12.86 11.28
C ILE A 32 0.72 11.75 12.23
N GLU A 33 0.17 10.56 12.04
CA GLU A 33 0.42 9.41 12.89
C GLU A 33 1.82 8.82 12.69
N ILE A 34 2.29 8.77 11.43
CA ILE A 34 3.55 8.12 11.04
C ILE A 34 4.47 9.10 10.32
N ARG A 35 5.69 9.16 10.80
CA ARG A 35 6.88 9.76 10.20
C ARG A 35 7.91 8.65 10.13
N GLY A 36 7.87 7.88 9.04
CA GLY A 36 8.55 6.60 8.92
C GLY A 36 9.82 6.64 8.09
N ILE A 37 10.65 5.63 8.31
CA ILE A 37 11.75 5.27 7.42
C ILE A 37 11.64 3.79 7.04
N TYR A 38 12.08 3.46 5.82
CA TYR A 38 12.18 2.08 5.36
C TYR A 38 13.64 1.65 5.20
N GLY A 39 13.96 0.48 5.73
CA GLY A 39 15.28 -0.16 5.70
C GLY A 39 15.93 -0.30 7.07
N ASP A 40 17.17 -0.78 7.10
CA ASP A 40 17.95 -0.90 8.34
C ASP A 40 18.27 0.49 8.89
N PRO A 41 17.88 0.82 10.12
CA PRO A 41 18.20 2.12 10.72
C PRO A 41 19.68 2.28 11.13
N LYS A 42 20.45 1.22 11.12
CA LYS A 42 21.85 1.19 11.57
C LYS A 42 22.72 2.31 10.97
N PRO A 43 22.65 2.67 9.66
CA PRO A 43 23.44 3.75 9.09
C PRO A 43 23.25 5.12 9.76
N LEU A 44 22.02 5.44 10.21
CA LEU A 44 21.74 6.67 10.96
C LEU A 44 22.28 6.57 12.39
N TRP A 45 22.11 5.42 13.04
CA TRP A 45 22.65 5.18 14.36
C TRP A 45 24.18 5.23 14.40
N ASP A 46 24.88 4.68 13.41
CA ASP A 46 26.33 4.70 13.30
C ASP A 46 26.90 6.12 13.14
N LYS A 47 26.10 7.03 12.57
CA LYS A 47 26.41 8.47 12.49
C LYS A 47 26.11 9.24 13.79
N GLY A 48 25.62 8.57 14.82
CA GLY A 48 25.36 9.16 16.13
C GLY A 48 23.97 9.79 16.28
N TYR A 49 23.08 9.65 15.29
CA TYR A 49 21.68 10.09 15.41
C TYR A 49 20.87 9.14 16.30
N THR A 50 19.90 9.70 17.02
CA THR A 50 18.74 8.95 17.49
C THR A 50 17.59 9.17 16.49
N LEU A 51 16.80 8.15 16.23
CA LEU A 51 15.69 8.29 15.27
C LEU A 51 14.61 9.25 15.80
N GLU A 52 14.33 9.20 17.11
CA GLU A 52 13.47 10.19 17.77
C GLU A 52 13.97 11.63 17.58
N GLY A 53 15.29 11.84 17.72
CA GLY A 53 15.93 13.14 17.50
C GLY A 53 15.83 13.65 16.06
N LEU A 54 15.61 12.76 15.10
CA LEU A 54 15.28 13.07 13.71
C LEU A 54 13.77 13.25 13.46
N GLY A 55 12.95 13.20 14.52
CA GLY A 55 11.49 13.28 14.40
C GLY A 55 10.82 12.02 13.84
N ILE A 56 11.57 10.94 13.63
CA ILE A 56 11.08 9.63 13.18
C ILE A 56 10.38 8.94 14.34
N ASN A 57 9.23 8.32 14.08
CA ASN A 57 8.47 7.57 15.08
C ASN A 57 8.14 6.13 14.66
N ALA A 58 8.59 5.71 13.47
CA ALA A 58 8.35 4.36 12.98
C ALA A 58 9.47 3.88 12.04
N ILE A 59 9.80 2.60 12.13
CA ILE A 59 10.68 1.91 11.19
C ILE A 59 9.91 0.79 10.48
N PHE A 60 10.18 0.65 9.18
CA PHE A 60 9.67 -0.43 8.34
C PHE A 60 10.88 -1.21 7.83
N VAL A 61 10.98 -2.48 8.22
CA VAL A 61 12.20 -3.27 8.00
C VAL A 61 11.83 -4.60 7.36
N HIS A 62 12.60 -5.02 6.34
CA HIS A 62 12.45 -6.34 5.75
C HIS A 62 12.50 -7.43 6.83
N SER A 63 11.52 -8.34 6.85
CA SER A 63 11.37 -9.34 7.91
C SER A 63 12.61 -10.22 8.13
N GLY A 64 13.38 -10.48 7.07
CA GLY A 64 14.64 -11.22 7.15
C GLY A 64 15.82 -10.45 7.77
N SER A 65 15.70 -9.13 7.94
CA SER A 65 16.73 -8.26 8.55
C SER A 65 16.41 -7.90 10.01
N LEU A 66 15.17 -8.18 10.45
CA LEU A 66 14.76 -7.92 11.83
C LEU A 66 15.53 -8.78 12.82
N ASN A 67 15.96 -8.16 13.92
CA ASN A 67 16.57 -8.85 15.05
C ASN A 67 16.21 -8.14 16.37
N HIS A 68 16.40 -8.82 17.49
CA HIS A 68 16.03 -8.31 18.81
C HIS A 68 16.79 -7.04 19.20
N GLU A 69 18.06 -6.89 18.81
CA GLU A 69 18.89 -5.71 19.13
C GLU A 69 18.28 -4.45 18.46
N MET A 70 17.99 -4.53 17.16
CA MET A 70 17.34 -3.47 16.41
C MET A 70 15.98 -3.08 17.00
N ILE A 71 15.14 -4.09 17.30
CA ILE A 71 13.80 -3.86 17.87
C ILE A 71 13.91 -3.20 19.24
N ASN A 72 14.77 -3.71 20.13
CA ASN A 72 14.97 -3.17 21.46
C ASN A 72 15.48 -1.72 21.42
N ARG A 73 16.40 -1.42 20.49
CA ARG A 73 16.90 -0.06 20.32
C ARG A 73 15.80 0.87 19.80
N ALA A 74 15.05 0.47 18.77
CA ALA A 74 13.93 1.26 18.27
C ALA A 74 12.89 1.52 19.37
N ARG A 75 12.54 0.49 20.17
CA ARG A 75 11.63 0.63 21.31
C ARG A 75 12.16 1.58 22.39
N SER A 76 13.46 1.55 22.67
CA SER A 76 14.06 2.47 23.66
C SER A 76 14.00 3.93 23.21
N GLU A 77 13.92 4.18 21.92
CA GLU A 77 13.69 5.50 21.30
C GLU A 77 12.20 5.82 21.08
N GLY A 78 11.26 4.99 21.58
CA GLY A 78 9.81 5.22 21.48
C GLY A 78 9.20 4.93 20.10
N LEU A 79 9.91 4.21 19.22
CA LEU A 79 9.46 3.97 17.86
C LEU A 79 8.52 2.77 17.74
N LYS A 80 7.63 2.84 16.75
CA LYS A 80 6.89 1.70 16.24
C LYS A 80 7.77 0.89 15.29
N VAL A 81 7.57 -0.45 15.31
CA VAL A 81 8.33 -1.39 14.48
C VAL A 81 7.38 -2.19 13.60
N PHE A 82 7.56 -2.06 12.30
CA PHE A 82 6.78 -2.77 11.29
C PHE A 82 7.67 -3.68 10.45
N ALA A 83 7.22 -4.91 10.23
CA ALA A 83 7.92 -5.87 9.38
C ALA A 83 7.39 -5.80 7.95
N GLU A 84 8.22 -5.53 6.96
CA GLU A 84 7.90 -5.82 5.58
C GLU A 84 8.02 -7.33 5.35
N PHE A 85 6.98 -7.92 4.74
CA PHE A 85 6.87 -9.34 4.48
C PHE A 85 6.66 -9.59 2.99
N ALA A 86 7.71 -10.09 2.32
CA ALA A 86 7.70 -10.39 0.89
C ALA A 86 6.77 -11.59 0.60
N THR A 87 5.50 -11.32 0.36
CA THR A 87 4.42 -12.33 0.37
C THR A 87 4.51 -13.31 -0.81
N LEU A 88 4.43 -12.83 -2.06
CA LEU A 88 4.43 -13.67 -3.28
C LEU A 88 5.78 -13.63 -4.03
N ASN A 89 6.85 -13.26 -3.36
CA ASN A 89 8.21 -13.32 -3.90
C ASN A 89 8.94 -14.58 -3.41
N GLY A 90 9.37 -15.45 -4.30
CA GLY A 90 9.89 -16.75 -3.89
C GLY A 90 10.86 -17.43 -4.84
N LYS A 91 11.90 -16.72 -5.35
CA LYS A 91 12.91 -17.29 -6.26
C LYS A 91 13.50 -18.62 -5.72
N GLY A 92 13.98 -18.62 -4.50
CA GLY A 92 14.56 -19.84 -3.89
C GLY A 92 13.55 -20.95 -3.61
N TYR A 93 12.25 -20.65 -3.62
CA TYR A 93 11.19 -21.67 -3.53
C TYR A 93 10.90 -22.29 -4.88
N VAL A 94 10.68 -21.52 -5.94
CA VAL A 94 10.35 -22.05 -7.27
C VAL A 94 11.50 -22.83 -7.89
N GLU A 95 12.75 -22.56 -7.52
CA GLU A 95 13.91 -23.35 -7.93
C GLU A 95 13.87 -24.79 -7.41
N LYS A 96 13.26 -25.01 -6.24
CA LYS A 96 13.08 -26.33 -5.60
C LYS A 96 11.71 -26.92 -5.87
N HIS A 97 10.72 -26.11 -6.20
CA HIS A 97 9.32 -26.43 -6.41
C HIS A 97 8.85 -25.83 -7.74
N PRO A 98 9.26 -26.46 -8.89
CA PRO A 98 8.94 -25.94 -10.22
C PRO A 98 7.44 -25.80 -10.52
N GLU A 99 6.59 -26.54 -9.82
CA GLU A 99 5.13 -26.45 -9.87
C GLU A 99 4.58 -25.11 -9.39
N ALA A 100 5.33 -24.39 -8.55
CA ALA A 100 4.99 -23.07 -8.06
C ALA A 100 5.35 -21.92 -9.03
N TRP A 101 5.98 -22.24 -10.16
CA TRP A 101 6.37 -21.22 -11.14
C TRP A 101 5.14 -20.67 -11.86
N ALA A 102 5.02 -19.34 -11.93
CA ALA A 102 3.92 -18.73 -12.68
C ALA A 102 4.10 -18.99 -14.20
N ILE A 103 3.00 -19.35 -14.86
CA ILE A 103 2.95 -19.67 -16.30
C ILE A 103 2.16 -18.57 -17.01
N ASN A 104 2.71 -18.01 -18.07
CA ASN A 104 2.05 -16.98 -18.86
C ASN A 104 1.05 -17.55 -19.88
N GLU A 105 0.36 -16.66 -20.60
CA GLU A 105 -0.67 -16.99 -21.59
C GLU A 105 -0.16 -17.78 -22.81
N VAL A 106 1.15 -17.76 -23.06
CA VAL A 106 1.76 -18.58 -24.14
C VAL A 106 2.35 -19.90 -23.64
N GLY A 107 2.13 -20.23 -22.36
CA GLY A 107 2.56 -21.50 -21.75
C GLY A 107 4.01 -21.54 -21.28
N ASN A 108 4.67 -20.38 -21.22
CA ASN A 108 6.05 -20.30 -20.75
C ASN A 108 6.09 -19.92 -19.27
N LYS A 109 7.14 -20.37 -18.58
CA LYS A 109 7.53 -19.84 -17.28
C LYS A 109 7.86 -18.37 -17.41
N VAL A 110 7.33 -17.53 -16.49
CA VAL A 110 7.69 -16.10 -16.45
C VAL A 110 9.14 -15.91 -16.04
N GLU A 111 9.78 -14.87 -16.55
CA GLU A 111 11.15 -14.52 -16.19
C GLU A 111 11.20 -13.78 -14.84
N ALA A 112 12.21 -14.10 -14.04
CA ALA A 112 12.46 -13.37 -12.81
C ALA A 112 13.06 -12.00 -13.10
N ALA A 113 12.61 -10.97 -12.36
CA ALA A 113 13.38 -9.72 -12.24
C ALA A 113 14.63 -9.92 -11.37
N SER A 114 15.50 -8.94 -11.31
CA SER A 114 16.72 -9.01 -10.48
C SER A 114 16.40 -9.18 -8.99
N TRP A 115 15.32 -8.56 -8.53
CA TRP A 115 14.88 -8.55 -7.11
C TRP A 115 13.59 -9.33 -6.84
N PHE A 116 12.85 -9.73 -7.86
CA PHE A 116 11.52 -10.31 -7.73
C PHE A 116 11.34 -11.55 -8.60
N MET A 117 10.78 -12.59 -7.99
CA MET A 117 10.24 -13.75 -8.70
C MET A 117 8.86 -14.09 -8.13
N GLY A 118 7.82 -13.73 -8.88
CA GLY A 118 6.44 -14.02 -8.51
C GLY A 118 6.17 -15.53 -8.56
N VAL A 119 5.62 -16.03 -7.47
CA VAL A 119 5.13 -17.40 -7.34
C VAL A 119 3.66 -17.45 -7.75
N CYS A 120 3.22 -18.59 -8.28
CA CYS A 120 1.80 -18.83 -8.52
C CYS A 120 0.99 -18.66 -7.22
N PRO A 121 0.07 -17.69 -7.12
CA PRO A 121 -0.65 -17.41 -5.85
C PRO A 121 -1.57 -18.54 -5.39
N THR A 122 -1.92 -19.49 -6.27
CA THR A 122 -2.79 -20.62 -5.92
C THR A 122 -2.01 -21.88 -5.55
N GLU A 123 -0.67 -21.85 -5.57
CA GLU A 123 0.14 -23.01 -5.21
C GLU A 123 0.04 -23.28 -3.69
N PRO A 124 -0.53 -24.44 -3.28
CA PRO A 124 -0.87 -24.66 -1.87
C PRO A 124 0.35 -24.87 -0.96
N GLY A 125 1.43 -25.45 -1.48
CA GLY A 125 2.66 -25.66 -0.72
C GLY A 125 3.35 -24.33 -0.39
N PHE A 126 3.41 -23.41 -1.36
CA PHE A 126 3.94 -22.06 -1.13
C PHE A 126 3.08 -21.28 -0.14
N ARG A 127 1.75 -21.39 -0.27
CA ARG A 127 0.82 -20.76 0.66
C ARG A 127 1.09 -21.21 2.10
N ALA A 128 1.12 -22.51 2.33
CA ALA A 128 1.42 -23.08 3.65
C ALA A 128 2.81 -22.65 4.17
N TYR A 129 3.83 -22.67 3.30
CA TYR A 129 5.19 -22.23 3.63
C TYR A 129 5.22 -20.76 4.07
N ARG A 130 4.56 -19.85 3.33
CA ARG A 130 4.55 -18.43 3.67
C ARG A 130 3.79 -18.11 4.94
N PHE A 131 2.62 -18.71 5.16
CA PHE A 131 1.89 -18.49 6.41
C PHE A 131 2.60 -19.11 7.62
N GLY A 132 3.35 -20.19 7.43
CA GLY A 132 4.27 -20.72 8.45
C GLY A 132 5.36 -19.70 8.84
N GLN A 133 5.96 -19.03 7.85
CA GLN A 133 6.94 -17.97 8.09
C GLN A 133 6.33 -16.74 8.78
N LEU A 134 5.11 -16.34 8.38
CA LEU A 134 4.39 -15.24 9.05
C LEU A 134 4.12 -15.55 10.51
N ARG A 135 3.61 -16.76 10.82
CA ARG A 135 3.37 -17.18 12.22
C ARG A 135 4.67 -17.13 13.03
N LYS A 136 5.77 -17.65 12.47
CA LYS A 136 7.07 -17.59 13.13
C LYS A 136 7.52 -16.15 13.39
N LEU A 137 7.42 -15.26 12.40
CA LEU A 137 7.77 -13.83 12.52
C LEU A 137 7.01 -13.16 13.68
N LEU A 138 5.69 -13.39 13.76
CA LEU A 138 4.83 -12.81 14.79
C LEU A 138 5.09 -13.38 16.19
N LEU A 139 5.53 -14.63 16.29
CA LEU A 139 5.88 -15.26 17.57
C LEU A 139 7.27 -14.81 18.06
N ASP A 140 8.22 -14.66 17.14
CA ASP A 140 9.60 -14.32 17.47
C ASP A 140 9.79 -12.84 17.83
N HIS A 141 8.91 -11.95 17.31
CA HIS A 141 9.13 -10.50 17.42
C HIS A 141 7.89 -9.76 17.96
N ASP A 142 8.17 -8.68 18.72
CA ASP A 142 7.15 -7.73 19.15
C ASP A 142 7.01 -6.60 18.10
N LEU A 143 5.97 -6.72 17.27
CA LEU A 143 5.72 -5.85 16.12
C LEU A 143 4.43 -5.08 16.27
N ASP A 144 4.40 -3.82 15.79
CA ASP A 144 3.18 -3.01 15.68
C ASP A 144 2.37 -3.34 14.43
N GLY A 145 2.95 -4.08 13.49
CA GLY A 145 2.25 -4.53 12.29
C GLY A 145 3.17 -5.24 11.30
N VAL A 146 2.51 -5.80 10.27
CA VAL A 146 3.16 -6.45 9.14
C VAL A 146 2.71 -5.76 7.86
N TRP A 147 3.66 -5.40 7.01
CA TRP A 147 3.42 -4.85 5.69
C TRP A 147 3.63 -5.91 4.64
N MET A 148 2.54 -6.29 3.96
CA MET A 148 2.61 -7.18 2.81
C MET A 148 3.29 -6.45 1.66
N ASP A 149 4.31 -7.07 1.08
CA ASP A 149 4.92 -6.65 -0.17
C ASP A 149 4.81 -7.77 -1.20
N TYR A 150 4.91 -7.43 -2.50
CA TYR A 150 4.75 -8.37 -3.62
C TYR A 150 3.41 -9.14 -3.60
N VAL A 151 2.33 -8.51 -3.15
CA VAL A 151 0.99 -9.11 -3.11
C VAL A 151 0.27 -8.84 -4.43
N HIS A 152 0.72 -9.49 -5.47
CA HIS A 152 0.12 -9.37 -6.80
C HIS A 152 0.52 -10.57 -7.68
N TRP A 153 -0.23 -10.83 -8.73
CA TRP A 153 0.16 -11.75 -9.78
C TRP A 153 1.47 -11.27 -10.42
N HIS A 154 2.25 -12.20 -11.00
CA HIS A 154 3.57 -11.86 -11.50
C HIS A 154 3.53 -10.71 -12.52
N ALA A 155 4.24 -9.63 -12.21
CA ALA A 155 4.46 -8.46 -13.06
C ALA A 155 5.61 -7.62 -12.52
N GLN A 156 6.24 -6.81 -13.38
CA GLN A 156 7.25 -5.84 -12.99
C GLN A 156 6.69 -4.45 -13.27
N PHE A 157 6.02 -3.88 -12.27
CA PHE A 157 5.27 -2.63 -12.44
C PHE A 157 6.04 -1.36 -12.06
N GLU A 158 7.18 -1.49 -11.39
CA GLU A 158 7.98 -0.35 -10.94
C GLU A 158 8.89 0.24 -12.05
N GLU A 159 8.68 -0.13 -13.29
CA GLU A 159 9.44 0.35 -14.43
C GLU A 159 8.61 1.36 -15.25
N LYS A 160 9.28 2.25 -15.98
CA LYS A 160 8.63 3.15 -16.94
C LYS A 160 7.78 2.39 -17.95
N GLU A 161 8.36 1.33 -18.52
CA GLU A 161 7.68 0.39 -19.41
C GLU A 161 7.49 -0.93 -18.66
N PRO A 162 6.37 -1.10 -17.95
CA PRO A 162 6.17 -2.25 -17.11
C PRO A 162 6.04 -3.54 -17.91
N ILE A 163 6.54 -4.64 -17.34
CA ILE A 163 6.40 -5.99 -17.91
C ILE A 163 5.18 -6.64 -17.30
N LEU A 164 4.14 -6.83 -18.11
CA LEU A 164 2.79 -7.19 -17.69
C LEU A 164 2.28 -8.47 -18.37
N PRO A 165 2.88 -9.65 -18.13
CA PRO A 165 2.36 -10.90 -18.68
C PRO A 165 1.00 -11.25 -18.07
N GLU A 166 0.13 -11.83 -18.86
CA GLU A 166 -1.07 -12.46 -18.29
C GLU A 166 -0.65 -13.77 -17.57
N THR A 167 -0.95 -13.84 -16.27
CA THR A 167 -0.63 -14.99 -15.41
C THR A 167 -1.76 -15.25 -14.40
N CYS A 168 -1.89 -16.45 -13.85
CA CYS A 168 -1.14 -17.67 -14.11
C CYS A 168 -2.04 -18.70 -14.82
N PHE A 169 -1.55 -19.27 -15.91
CA PHE A 169 -2.28 -20.30 -16.67
C PHE A 169 -1.74 -21.71 -16.41
N CYS A 170 -1.14 -21.98 -15.24
CA CYS A 170 -0.81 -23.33 -14.83
C CYS A 170 -2.07 -24.18 -14.61
N ASP A 171 -1.93 -25.50 -14.67
CA ASP A 171 -3.07 -26.42 -14.54
C ASP A 171 -3.89 -26.19 -13.25
N ASN A 172 -3.19 -25.88 -12.15
CA ASN A 172 -3.86 -25.59 -10.86
C ASN A 172 -4.73 -24.31 -10.93
N CYS A 173 -4.22 -23.23 -11.54
CA CYS A 173 -5.00 -22.01 -11.72
C CYS A 173 -6.20 -22.22 -12.65
N LEU A 174 -6.01 -22.95 -13.74
CA LEU A 174 -7.10 -23.26 -14.68
C LEU A 174 -8.19 -24.11 -14.03
N LEU A 175 -7.80 -25.10 -13.23
CA LEU A 175 -8.74 -25.93 -12.48
C LEU A 175 -9.52 -25.08 -11.45
N ASN A 176 -8.83 -24.35 -10.59
CA ASN A 176 -9.45 -23.53 -9.55
C ASN A 176 -10.40 -22.48 -10.16
N PHE A 177 -9.99 -21.81 -11.25
CA PHE A 177 -10.86 -20.87 -11.95
C PHE A 177 -12.11 -21.55 -12.51
N SER A 178 -11.93 -22.72 -13.16
CA SER A 178 -13.06 -23.50 -13.71
C SER A 178 -14.08 -23.86 -12.63
N GLU A 179 -13.61 -24.32 -11.47
CA GLU A 179 -14.45 -24.71 -10.34
C GLU A 179 -15.13 -23.50 -9.68
N ASP A 180 -14.34 -22.47 -9.35
CA ASP A 180 -14.83 -21.29 -8.62
C ASP A 180 -15.81 -20.44 -9.45
N ALA A 181 -15.56 -20.33 -10.77
CA ALA A 181 -16.41 -19.56 -11.68
C ALA A 181 -17.52 -20.39 -12.31
N GLY A 182 -17.52 -21.72 -12.19
CA GLY A 182 -18.45 -22.62 -12.83
C GLY A 182 -18.34 -22.60 -14.37
N ILE A 183 -17.14 -22.35 -14.90
CA ILE A 183 -16.85 -22.21 -16.33
C ILE A 183 -16.09 -23.43 -16.83
N GLN A 184 -16.66 -24.15 -17.82
CA GLN A 184 -15.95 -25.25 -18.48
C GLN A 184 -14.92 -24.71 -19.47
N ILE A 185 -13.63 -24.90 -19.19
CA ILE A 185 -12.55 -24.53 -20.08
C ILE A 185 -12.40 -25.64 -21.14
N PRO A 186 -12.29 -25.30 -22.45
CA PRO A 186 -12.15 -26.29 -23.48
C PRO A 186 -10.81 -27.05 -23.39
N GLU A 187 -10.78 -28.28 -23.94
CA GLU A 187 -9.55 -29.03 -24.06
C GLU A 187 -8.55 -28.32 -24.99
N GLY A 188 -7.26 -28.46 -24.72
CA GLY A 188 -6.22 -27.86 -25.55
C GLY A 188 -4.93 -27.54 -24.78
N THR A 189 -3.99 -26.96 -25.49
CA THR A 189 -2.75 -26.43 -24.92
C THR A 189 -3.01 -25.17 -24.09
N ILE A 190 -2.07 -24.79 -23.23
CA ILE A 190 -2.21 -23.55 -22.41
C ILE A 190 -2.53 -22.32 -23.27
N PRO A 191 -1.83 -22.03 -24.40
CA PRO A 191 -2.19 -20.90 -25.25
C PRO A 191 -3.63 -20.90 -25.74
N VAL A 192 -4.16 -22.09 -26.12
CA VAL A 192 -5.56 -22.21 -26.57
C VAL A 192 -6.54 -21.91 -25.44
N LYS A 193 -6.31 -22.44 -24.24
CA LYS A 193 -7.12 -22.22 -23.06
C LYS A 193 -7.06 -20.77 -22.62
N ALA A 194 -5.86 -20.17 -22.56
CA ALA A 194 -5.65 -18.79 -22.20
C ALA A 194 -6.36 -17.83 -23.16
N GLN A 195 -6.16 -17.99 -24.47
CA GLN A 195 -6.84 -17.19 -25.48
C GLN A 195 -8.36 -17.29 -25.38
N TRP A 196 -8.88 -18.51 -25.15
CA TRP A 196 -10.32 -18.71 -25.00
C TRP A 196 -10.86 -18.00 -23.76
N ILE A 197 -10.16 -18.07 -22.60
CA ILE A 197 -10.54 -17.38 -21.37
C ILE A 197 -10.51 -15.87 -21.59
N LEU A 198 -9.42 -15.33 -22.11
CA LEU A 198 -9.24 -13.89 -22.30
C LEU A 198 -10.24 -13.29 -23.30
N ASN A 199 -10.63 -14.05 -24.34
CA ASN A 199 -11.60 -13.57 -25.34
C ASN A 199 -13.06 -13.70 -24.89
N ASN A 200 -13.40 -14.68 -24.05
CA ASN A 200 -14.78 -15.01 -23.74
C ASN A 200 -15.16 -14.80 -22.26
N HIS A 201 -14.17 -14.80 -21.35
CA HIS A 201 -14.35 -14.78 -19.90
C HIS A 201 -13.35 -13.87 -19.20
N GLU A 202 -12.89 -12.79 -19.85
CA GLU A 202 -11.89 -11.86 -19.28
C GLU A 202 -12.35 -11.29 -17.94
N LYS A 203 -13.61 -10.82 -17.85
CA LYS A 203 -14.14 -10.27 -16.61
C LYS A 203 -14.21 -11.31 -15.47
N PRO A 204 -14.79 -12.50 -15.62
CA PRO A 204 -14.75 -13.55 -14.60
C PRO A 204 -13.31 -13.93 -14.20
N TRP A 205 -12.39 -14.02 -15.17
CA TRP A 205 -10.97 -14.32 -14.93
C TRP A 205 -10.29 -13.25 -14.07
N ARG A 206 -10.47 -11.99 -14.41
CA ARG A 206 -9.98 -10.86 -13.65
C ARG A 206 -10.56 -10.83 -12.22
N ASP A 207 -11.88 -10.98 -12.09
CA ASP A 207 -12.55 -10.94 -10.80
C ASP A 207 -12.09 -12.10 -9.90
N TRP A 208 -11.90 -13.30 -10.45
CA TRP A 208 -11.33 -14.44 -9.75
C TRP A 208 -9.88 -14.17 -9.29
N ARG A 209 -9.05 -13.58 -10.14
CA ARG A 209 -7.67 -13.22 -9.79
C ARG A 209 -7.63 -12.19 -8.65
N CYS A 210 -8.51 -11.21 -8.68
CA CYS A 210 -8.65 -10.25 -7.57
C CYS A 210 -9.08 -10.95 -6.27
N LYS A 211 -10.00 -11.92 -6.36
CA LYS A 211 -10.40 -12.71 -5.20
C LYS A 211 -9.25 -13.53 -4.61
N VAL A 212 -8.43 -14.15 -5.44
CA VAL A 212 -7.25 -14.90 -4.96
C VAL A 212 -6.30 -13.99 -4.15
N ILE A 213 -6.04 -12.77 -4.62
CA ILE A 213 -5.22 -11.79 -3.88
C ILE A 213 -5.93 -11.36 -2.58
N TYR A 214 -7.23 -11.11 -2.62
CA TYR A 214 -8.02 -10.84 -1.41
C TYR A 214 -7.91 -11.99 -0.39
N ASP A 215 -8.00 -13.25 -0.82
CA ASP A 215 -7.92 -14.41 0.07
C ASP A 215 -6.54 -14.53 0.77
N TRP A 216 -5.47 -14.04 0.13
CA TRP A 216 -4.16 -13.90 0.79
C TRP A 216 -4.19 -12.85 1.90
N THR A 217 -4.78 -11.69 1.63
CA THR A 217 -4.86 -10.62 2.65
C THR A 217 -5.78 -10.99 3.80
N ALA A 218 -6.89 -11.67 3.51
CA ALA A 218 -7.84 -12.12 4.52
C ALA A 218 -7.22 -13.15 5.49
N GLU A 219 -6.47 -14.12 4.96
CA GLU A 219 -5.78 -15.12 5.80
C GLU A 219 -4.66 -14.48 6.62
N MET A 220 -3.86 -13.55 6.04
CA MET A 220 -2.87 -12.79 6.81
C MET A 220 -3.52 -12.00 7.94
N LYS A 221 -4.62 -11.29 7.66
CA LYS A 221 -5.39 -10.55 8.68
C LYS A 221 -5.87 -11.46 9.80
N SER A 222 -6.35 -12.65 9.46
CA SER A 222 -6.80 -13.66 10.44
C SER A 222 -5.66 -14.12 11.34
N ILE A 223 -4.49 -14.46 10.75
CA ILE A 223 -3.31 -14.91 11.52
C ILE A 223 -2.79 -13.79 12.44
N ILE A 224 -2.73 -12.55 11.94
CA ILE A 224 -2.31 -11.40 12.74
C ILE A 224 -3.29 -11.19 13.90
N GLY A 225 -4.60 -11.22 13.62
CA GLY A 225 -5.64 -11.07 14.64
C GLY A 225 -5.58 -12.15 15.72
N GLU A 226 -5.21 -13.38 15.36
CA GLU A 226 -5.01 -14.49 16.31
C GLU A 226 -3.79 -14.27 17.22
N LEU A 227 -2.64 -13.88 16.65
CA LEU A 227 -1.36 -13.86 17.37
C LEU A 227 -1.01 -12.49 17.95
N LYS A 228 -1.41 -11.41 17.29
CA LYS A 228 -1.09 -10.02 17.64
C LYS A 228 -2.30 -9.11 17.35
N PRO A 229 -3.38 -9.17 18.13
CA PRO A 229 -4.67 -8.52 17.80
C PRO A 229 -4.60 -6.99 17.66
N ASN A 230 -3.57 -6.34 18.18
CA ASN A 230 -3.35 -4.90 18.06
C ASN A 230 -2.42 -4.51 16.90
N ALA A 231 -1.81 -5.50 16.22
CA ALA A 231 -0.90 -5.24 15.12
C ALA A 231 -1.68 -4.94 13.84
N LEU A 232 -1.16 -3.98 13.06
CA LEU A 232 -1.76 -3.56 11.79
C LEU A 232 -1.33 -4.47 10.65
N LEU A 233 -2.23 -4.66 9.69
CA LEU A 233 -1.91 -5.19 8.37
C LEU A 233 -1.81 -4.05 7.37
N GLY A 234 -0.60 -3.78 6.88
CA GLY A 234 -0.32 -2.83 5.82
C GLY A 234 -0.07 -3.50 4.47
N LEU A 235 -0.20 -2.74 3.40
CA LEU A 235 0.03 -3.20 2.04
C LEU A 235 0.88 -2.18 1.27
N PHE A 236 2.08 -2.57 0.85
CA PHE A 236 2.80 -1.90 -0.23
C PHE A 236 2.18 -2.30 -1.57
N HIS A 237 1.88 -1.32 -2.40
CA HIS A 237 1.19 -1.60 -3.66
C HIS A 237 1.55 -0.64 -4.78
N CYS A 238 1.28 -1.08 -5.99
CA CYS A 238 1.40 -0.29 -7.20
C CYS A 238 0.56 1.00 -7.10
N PRO A 239 1.12 2.17 -7.45
CA PRO A 239 0.44 3.46 -7.31
C PRO A 239 -0.42 3.86 -8.52
N TRP A 240 -0.62 2.96 -9.49
CA TRP A 240 -1.40 3.26 -10.69
C TRP A 240 -2.86 3.53 -10.39
N ASP A 241 -3.45 4.44 -11.16
CA ASP A 241 -4.87 4.68 -11.13
C ASP A 241 -5.69 3.56 -11.81
N ASP A 242 -7.00 3.74 -11.94
CA ASP A 242 -7.89 2.71 -12.46
C ASP A 242 -7.74 2.48 -13.97
N GLU A 243 -7.13 3.43 -14.71
CA GLU A 243 -7.04 3.44 -16.18
C GLU A 243 -5.63 3.15 -16.70
N GLU A 244 -4.60 3.44 -15.90
CA GLU A 244 -3.19 3.29 -16.31
C GLU A 244 -2.91 1.86 -16.80
N PHE A 245 -2.18 1.79 -17.94
CA PHE A 245 -1.82 0.54 -18.61
C PHE A 245 -3.05 -0.38 -18.86
N ASP A 246 -4.14 0.22 -19.34
CA ASP A 246 -5.39 -0.48 -19.63
C ASP A 246 -5.96 -1.21 -18.40
N GLY A 247 -5.99 -0.51 -17.25
CA GLY A 247 -6.48 -1.04 -15.99
C GLY A 247 -5.64 -2.18 -15.40
N ALA A 248 -4.34 -2.21 -15.70
CA ALA A 248 -3.44 -3.31 -15.33
C ALA A 248 -3.37 -3.57 -13.83
N ARG A 249 -3.56 -2.55 -12.99
CA ARG A 249 -3.59 -2.73 -11.54
C ARG A 249 -4.60 -3.82 -11.13
N ARG A 250 -5.81 -3.78 -11.69
CA ARG A 250 -6.84 -4.79 -11.41
C ARG A 250 -6.73 -5.98 -12.36
N ARG A 251 -6.49 -5.72 -13.65
CA ARG A 251 -6.48 -6.74 -14.71
C ARG A 251 -5.28 -7.68 -14.61
N ILE A 252 -4.08 -7.16 -14.41
CA ILE A 252 -2.83 -7.93 -14.37
C ILE A 252 -2.41 -8.24 -12.93
N LEU A 253 -2.37 -7.22 -12.06
CA LEU A 253 -1.86 -7.38 -10.70
C LEU A 253 -2.88 -8.05 -9.76
N GLY A 254 -4.18 -7.99 -10.08
CA GLY A 254 -5.24 -8.51 -9.22
C GLY A 254 -5.52 -7.62 -7.98
N LEU A 255 -5.12 -6.34 -8.03
CA LEU A 255 -5.31 -5.40 -6.92
C LEU A 255 -6.64 -4.66 -7.06
N ASP A 256 -7.67 -5.18 -6.42
CA ASP A 256 -8.98 -4.56 -6.34
C ASP A 256 -9.14 -3.85 -4.98
N TYR A 257 -9.06 -2.52 -4.98
CA TYR A 257 -9.13 -1.73 -3.74
C TYR A 257 -10.48 -1.87 -3.02
N ASP A 258 -11.57 -2.16 -3.74
CA ASP A 258 -12.88 -2.33 -3.11
C ASP A 258 -12.98 -3.64 -2.32
N LEU A 259 -12.24 -4.67 -2.71
CA LEU A 259 -12.08 -5.88 -1.92
C LEU A 259 -11.03 -5.70 -0.82
N LEU A 260 -9.87 -5.17 -1.17
CA LEU A 260 -8.72 -5.08 -0.25
C LEU A 260 -8.98 -4.19 0.97
N LYS A 261 -9.81 -3.14 0.85
CA LYS A 261 -10.17 -2.27 2.00
C LYS A 261 -10.95 -2.98 3.11
N GLU A 262 -11.42 -4.21 2.88
CA GLU A 262 -12.09 -5.02 3.90
C GLU A 262 -11.10 -5.68 4.86
N THR A 263 -9.86 -5.87 4.43
CA THR A 263 -8.83 -6.61 5.18
C THR A 263 -7.61 -5.77 5.53
N ILE A 264 -7.28 -4.77 4.71
CA ILE A 264 -6.09 -3.93 4.88
C ILE A 264 -6.40 -2.75 5.79
N ASP A 265 -5.61 -2.59 6.87
CA ASP A 265 -5.71 -1.45 7.78
C ASP A 265 -5.04 -0.20 7.21
N VAL A 266 -3.93 -0.39 6.47
CA VAL A 266 -3.10 0.70 5.94
C VAL A 266 -2.66 0.41 4.51
N PHE A 267 -2.99 1.31 3.60
CA PHE A 267 -2.48 1.30 2.24
C PHE A 267 -1.22 2.16 2.13
N SER A 268 -0.20 1.63 1.51
CA SER A 268 1.09 2.31 1.28
C SER A 268 1.45 2.27 -0.20
N PRO A 269 0.90 3.21 -1.01
CA PRO A 269 1.28 3.31 -2.42
C PRO A 269 2.78 3.62 -2.55
N MET A 270 3.47 2.88 -3.42
CA MET A 270 4.90 3.03 -3.70
C MET A 270 5.10 4.12 -4.76
N VAL A 271 5.10 5.39 -4.33
CA VAL A 271 5.18 6.55 -5.23
C VAL A 271 6.63 6.93 -5.52
N TYR A 272 7.35 6.05 -6.21
CA TYR A 272 8.75 6.23 -6.59
C TYR A 272 8.84 7.03 -7.90
N HIS A 273 8.65 8.35 -7.77
CA HIS A 273 8.51 9.27 -8.90
C HIS A 273 9.66 9.17 -9.93
N GLY A 274 10.91 9.20 -9.48
CA GLY A 274 12.07 9.13 -10.36
C GLY A 274 12.15 7.80 -11.09
N ARG A 275 11.92 6.68 -10.40
CA ARG A 275 11.95 5.35 -10.99
C ARG A 275 10.86 5.15 -12.05
N MET A 276 9.69 5.76 -11.84
CA MET A 276 8.56 5.72 -12.78
C MET A 276 8.58 6.85 -13.79
N GLU A 277 9.69 7.63 -13.86
CA GLU A 277 9.85 8.81 -14.72
C GLU A 277 8.67 9.80 -14.63
N ARG A 278 8.17 10.04 -13.42
CA ARG A 278 7.14 11.01 -13.09
C ARG A 278 7.77 12.26 -12.46
N SER A 279 7.09 13.41 -12.54
CA SER A 279 7.53 14.60 -11.82
C SER A 279 7.35 14.44 -10.30
N PRO A 280 8.10 15.17 -9.47
CA PRO A 280 7.90 15.14 -8.01
C PRO A 280 6.48 15.53 -7.57
N GLU A 281 5.82 16.43 -8.32
CA GLU A 281 4.45 16.88 -8.05
C GLU A 281 3.42 15.77 -8.25
N TRP A 282 3.70 14.81 -9.12
CA TRP A 282 2.84 13.63 -9.32
C TRP A 282 2.55 12.88 -8.02
N VAL A 283 3.48 12.86 -7.07
CA VAL A 283 3.26 12.22 -5.76
C VAL A 283 2.05 12.84 -5.06
N LYS A 284 1.95 14.17 -5.04
CA LYS A 284 0.80 14.88 -4.46
C LYS A 284 -0.50 14.55 -5.19
N GLU A 285 -0.47 14.54 -6.50
CA GLU A 285 -1.63 14.27 -7.35
C GLU A 285 -2.12 12.83 -7.15
N ASN A 286 -1.20 11.87 -7.17
CA ASN A 286 -1.49 10.46 -6.97
C ASN A 286 -2.12 10.18 -5.59
N ILE A 287 -1.53 10.70 -4.52
CA ILE A 287 -2.05 10.48 -3.16
C ILE A 287 -3.41 11.16 -2.96
N SER A 288 -3.64 12.32 -3.58
CA SER A 288 -4.96 12.97 -3.57
C SER A 288 -5.99 12.13 -4.29
N TRP A 289 -5.69 11.66 -5.50
CA TRP A 289 -6.54 10.76 -6.27
C TRP A 289 -6.85 9.47 -5.49
N PHE A 290 -5.81 8.83 -4.92
CA PHE A 290 -5.97 7.59 -4.17
C PHE A 290 -6.86 7.76 -2.93
N SER A 291 -6.73 8.90 -2.26
CA SER A 291 -7.59 9.26 -1.11
C SER A 291 -9.07 9.35 -1.50
N GLU A 292 -9.36 9.97 -2.64
CA GLU A 292 -10.71 10.07 -3.19
C GLU A 292 -11.22 8.69 -3.65
N ARG A 293 -10.37 7.92 -4.35
CA ARG A 293 -10.70 6.56 -4.85
C ARG A 293 -11.04 5.59 -3.72
N LEU A 294 -10.32 5.62 -2.60
CA LEU A 294 -10.62 4.80 -1.43
C LEU A 294 -11.91 5.23 -0.72
N GLY A 295 -12.28 6.50 -0.80
CA GLY A 295 -13.47 7.04 -0.14
C GLY A 295 -13.43 6.84 1.38
N ILE A 296 -12.31 7.19 2.02
CA ILE A 296 -12.04 6.96 3.45
C ILE A 296 -13.16 7.50 4.32
N LYS A 297 -13.68 6.66 5.21
CA LYS A 297 -14.68 7.03 6.21
C LYS A 297 -14.12 6.71 7.60
N ASN A 298 -14.31 7.65 8.54
CA ASN A 298 -13.87 7.46 9.93
C ASN A 298 -12.37 7.10 10.08
N ASN A 299 -11.51 7.66 9.23
CA ASN A 299 -10.06 7.41 9.19
C ASN A 299 -9.66 5.93 8.96
N ALA A 300 -10.52 5.15 8.30
CA ALA A 300 -10.21 3.77 7.94
C ALA A 300 -10.66 3.45 6.50
N PRO A 301 -9.85 2.69 5.74
CA PRO A 301 -8.44 2.37 6.02
C PRO A 301 -7.54 3.62 6.01
N LYS A 302 -6.33 3.53 6.57
CA LYS A 302 -5.33 4.61 6.58
C LYS A 302 -4.52 4.61 5.29
N ILE A 303 -3.90 5.76 4.98
CA ILE A 303 -2.96 5.89 3.86
C ILE A 303 -1.64 6.42 4.41
N TRP A 304 -0.55 5.62 4.27
CA TRP A 304 0.82 5.97 4.59
C TRP A 304 1.72 5.67 3.40
N PRO A 305 1.85 6.61 2.44
CA PRO A 305 2.66 6.40 1.24
C PRO A 305 4.13 6.19 1.56
N ILE A 306 4.82 5.48 0.66
CA ILE A 306 6.27 5.38 0.67
C ILE A 306 6.84 6.15 -0.53
N VAL A 307 7.68 7.16 -0.25
CA VAL A 307 8.25 8.06 -1.25
C VAL A 307 9.71 7.76 -1.52
N GLN A 308 10.19 8.12 -2.70
CA GLN A 308 11.57 7.89 -3.10
C GLN A 308 12.52 8.90 -2.46
N ALA A 309 13.59 8.39 -1.83
CA ALA A 309 14.75 9.17 -1.38
C ALA A 309 16.05 8.78 -2.08
N TYR A 310 16.10 7.59 -2.71
CA TYR A 310 17.31 7.05 -3.34
C TYR A 310 17.57 7.63 -4.73
N ASN A 311 18.83 7.56 -5.15
CA ASN A 311 19.36 8.22 -6.34
C ASN A 311 19.39 7.30 -7.58
N GLU A 312 18.27 6.73 -7.95
CA GLU A 312 18.09 5.91 -9.16
C GLU A 312 16.73 6.21 -9.80
N PRO A 313 16.67 6.40 -11.11
CA PRO A 313 17.73 6.31 -12.13
C PRO A 313 18.64 7.56 -12.22
N TYR A 314 18.39 8.58 -11.44
CA TYR A 314 19.18 9.82 -11.39
C TYR A 314 19.30 10.32 -9.94
N THR A 315 20.12 11.34 -9.71
CA THR A 315 20.29 11.96 -8.39
C THR A 315 19.04 12.74 -7.99
N VAL A 316 18.33 12.27 -6.97
CA VAL A 316 17.22 12.99 -6.34
C VAL A 316 17.81 14.07 -5.43
N SER A 317 17.58 15.34 -5.73
CA SER A 317 18.04 16.45 -4.90
C SER A 317 17.29 16.52 -3.56
N THR A 318 17.87 17.24 -2.58
CA THR A 318 17.19 17.51 -1.30
C THR A 318 15.86 18.23 -1.49
N GLU A 319 15.78 19.20 -2.42
CA GLU A 319 14.55 19.93 -2.72
C GLU A 319 13.48 19.02 -3.31
N GLU A 320 13.86 18.18 -4.27
CA GLU A 320 13.00 17.18 -4.90
C GLU A 320 12.50 16.16 -3.86
N PHE A 321 13.41 15.62 -3.02
CA PHE A 321 13.05 14.73 -1.92
C PHE A 321 12.03 15.37 -0.97
N MET A 322 12.21 16.64 -0.61
CA MET A 322 11.26 17.37 0.25
C MET A 322 9.92 17.61 -0.43
N THR A 323 9.90 17.80 -1.75
CA THR A 323 8.67 17.93 -2.52
C THR A 323 7.84 16.65 -2.45
N VAL A 324 8.48 15.49 -2.68
CA VAL A 324 7.78 14.20 -2.63
C VAL A 324 7.39 13.79 -1.21
N LEU A 325 8.23 14.10 -0.21
CA LEU A 325 7.92 13.81 1.19
C LEU A 325 6.69 14.59 1.68
N LYS A 326 6.60 15.87 1.33
CA LYS A 326 5.41 16.70 1.60
C LYS A 326 4.21 16.26 0.76
N GLY A 327 4.44 15.92 -0.50
CA GLY A 327 3.41 15.38 -1.41
C GLY A 327 2.76 14.11 -0.88
N GLY A 328 3.53 13.25 -0.22
CA GLY A 328 3.03 12.02 0.42
C GLY A 328 1.99 12.26 1.52
N LEU A 329 1.94 13.46 2.10
CA LEU A 329 0.94 13.83 3.10
C LEU A 329 -0.31 14.50 2.52
N SER A 330 -0.53 14.41 1.22
CA SER A 330 -1.71 14.97 0.54
C SER A 330 -2.99 14.16 0.81
N GLY A 331 -4.12 14.65 0.36
CA GLY A 331 -5.41 13.97 0.51
C GLY A 331 -5.70 13.59 1.96
N SER A 332 -6.09 12.35 2.20
CA SER A 332 -6.39 11.78 3.52
C SER A 332 -5.21 11.02 4.16
N ALA A 333 -3.99 11.11 3.59
CA ALA A 333 -2.84 10.40 4.15
C ALA A 333 -2.52 10.88 5.56
N SER A 334 -2.47 9.98 6.54
CA SER A 334 -2.18 10.28 7.95
C SER A 334 -0.75 9.91 8.36
N GLY A 335 0.10 9.57 7.42
CA GLY A 335 1.52 9.28 7.64
C GLY A 335 2.26 9.25 6.32
N VAL A 336 3.58 9.24 6.39
CA VAL A 336 4.48 9.08 5.26
C VAL A 336 5.73 8.35 5.71
N MET A 337 6.31 7.54 4.83
CA MET A 337 7.63 6.94 5.01
C MET A 337 8.49 7.18 3.77
N MET A 338 9.80 7.11 3.92
CA MET A 338 10.71 7.26 2.79
C MET A 338 11.50 5.99 2.53
N PHE A 339 11.80 5.74 1.29
CA PHE A 339 12.63 4.64 0.78
C PHE A 339 13.92 5.21 0.17
N THR A 340 15.11 5.02 0.73
CA THR A 340 15.52 4.13 1.83
C THR A 340 16.27 4.89 2.92
N THR A 341 16.43 4.27 4.10
CA THR A 341 17.26 4.78 5.19
C THR A 341 18.70 5.11 4.74
N ASN A 342 19.33 4.22 3.95
CA ASN A 342 20.68 4.46 3.42
C ASN A 342 20.75 5.74 2.59
N ALA A 343 19.77 5.95 1.71
CA ALA A 343 19.75 7.11 0.82
C ALA A 343 19.68 8.45 1.57
N VAL A 344 19.03 8.45 2.73
CA VAL A 344 19.00 9.64 3.61
C VAL A 344 20.25 9.70 4.46
N ALA A 345 20.68 8.58 5.03
CA ALA A 345 21.90 8.55 5.85
C ALA A 345 23.15 9.00 5.07
N ASP A 346 23.26 8.69 3.79
CA ASP A 346 24.39 9.04 2.95
C ASP A 346 24.38 10.50 2.43
N ASP A 347 23.29 11.22 2.67
CA ASP A 347 23.08 12.61 2.24
C ASP A 347 22.68 13.50 3.43
N GLU A 348 23.63 14.28 3.95
CA GLU A 348 23.41 15.16 5.10
C GLU A 348 22.30 16.19 4.83
N GLY A 349 22.19 16.70 3.59
CA GLY A 349 21.13 17.64 3.20
C GLY A 349 19.76 17.02 3.32
N LYS A 350 19.58 15.77 2.85
CA LYS A 350 18.31 15.03 2.99
C LYS A 350 18.03 14.71 4.46
N THR A 351 19.04 14.31 5.23
CA THR A 351 18.88 14.00 6.66
C THR A 351 18.37 15.21 7.44
N GLU A 352 19.01 16.38 7.30
CA GLU A 352 18.61 17.58 8.05
C GLU A 352 17.25 18.13 7.57
N ALA A 353 17.01 18.13 6.26
CA ALA A 353 15.70 18.59 5.74
C ALA A 353 14.53 17.69 6.19
N MET A 354 14.72 16.37 6.20
CA MET A 354 13.74 15.42 6.74
C MET A 354 13.51 15.64 8.23
N LYS A 355 14.58 15.79 9.01
CA LYS A 355 14.53 16.07 10.45
C LYS A 355 13.70 17.32 10.74
N ASP A 356 14.03 18.44 10.10
CA ASP A 356 13.30 19.69 10.31
C ASP A 356 11.81 19.53 10.01
N PHE A 357 11.49 18.83 8.92
CA PHE A 357 10.10 18.58 8.54
C PHE A 357 9.38 17.66 9.53
N TYR A 358 9.99 16.54 9.92
CA TYR A 358 9.38 15.58 10.83
C TYR A 358 9.18 16.15 12.24
N LEU A 359 10.14 16.96 12.73
CA LEU A 359 9.99 17.66 14.00
C LEU A 359 8.86 18.69 13.96
N GLN A 360 8.73 19.47 12.87
CA GLN A 360 7.60 20.40 12.70
C GLN A 360 6.25 19.68 12.75
N LEU A 361 6.13 18.48 12.12
CA LEU A 361 4.92 17.67 12.18
C LEU A 361 4.64 17.14 13.59
N SER A 362 5.69 16.84 14.36
CA SER A 362 5.58 16.38 15.75
C SER A 362 5.08 17.51 16.67
N ASP A 363 5.58 18.73 16.48
CA ASP A 363 5.26 19.88 17.33
C ASP A 363 3.86 20.44 17.09
N GLY A 364 3.27 20.24 15.93
CA GLY A 364 1.88 20.60 15.62
C GLY A 364 0.83 19.87 16.47
N LYS A 365 1.26 18.91 17.29
CA LYS A 365 0.43 18.18 18.27
C LYS A 365 0.45 18.76 19.69
N ARG A 366 1.18 19.84 19.94
CA ARG A 366 1.32 20.46 21.27
C ARG A 366 0.37 21.67 21.44
#